data_cde5db186b2cc61e754d9fc01b7a1cb3
#
_entry.id   cde5db186b2cc61e754d9fc01b7a1cb3
#
_cell.length_a   1.000
_cell.length_b   1.000
_cell.length_c   1.000
_cell.angle_alpha   90.00
_cell.angle_beta   90.00
_cell.angle_gamma   90.00
#
_symmetry.space_group_name_H-M   'P 1'
#
loop_
_entity.id
_entity.type
_entity.pdbx_description
1 polymer ?
#
loop_
_entity_poly.entity_id
_entity_poly.type
_entity_poly.pdbx_seq_one_letter_code
_entity_poly.pdbx_strand_id
1 'polypeptide(L)'
;MNATELYPDTEQRRRIMDFIMAAGQTLLENGAEVFRVEQTMEIMACSFHLREFHVYVLTNGIFASAGTAEISEVRNVPQRTVHLGRVAAVNELSRDIAAGRCPLDEAERRLADARCIPLPGAKEQLACGAVGAFCFALLFGGDLRAGLVASLAGFAASIYLLLCARRNLPGGFQKVTTAMLITLICVLVCPLAQANTSHAIIGTLMLLTPGIAFTMGIRDFVHGDYLSGTIRMIDAVLIATSIAIGT
;
A
#
# COMPACT_ATOMS: atom_id res chain seq x y z
N MET A 1 -10.17 -43.97 -12.42
CA MET A 1 -10.06 -42.50 -12.55
C MET A 1 -8.76 -42.24 -13.29
N ASN A 2 -8.86 -41.88 -14.59
CA ASN A 2 -7.69 -41.68 -15.46
C ASN A 2 -6.91 -40.44 -14.98
N ALA A 3 -5.58 -40.58 -14.87
CA ALA A 3 -4.69 -39.48 -14.46
C ALA A 3 -4.75 -38.24 -15.38
N THR A 4 -5.37 -38.34 -16.54
CA THR A 4 -5.58 -37.30 -17.53
C THR A 4 -6.73 -36.34 -17.19
N GLU A 5 -7.65 -36.71 -16.28
CA GLU A 5 -8.80 -35.88 -15.86
C GLU A 5 -8.44 -34.86 -14.76
N LEU A 6 -7.24 -34.94 -14.19
CA LEU A 6 -6.80 -34.06 -13.10
C LEU A 6 -6.01 -32.83 -13.57
N TYR A 7 -5.77 -32.69 -14.87
CA TYR A 7 -4.98 -31.56 -15.39
C TYR A 7 -5.85 -30.61 -16.20
N PRO A 8 -5.86 -29.33 -15.86
CA PRO A 8 -6.56 -28.33 -16.65
C PRO A 8 -5.99 -28.30 -18.08
N ASP A 9 -6.88 -28.16 -19.07
CA ASP A 9 -6.52 -27.92 -20.47
C ASP A 9 -5.68 -26.64 -20.61
N THR A 10 -4.95 -26.51 -21.71
CA THR A 10 -4.03 -25.37 -21.95
C THR A 10 -4.75 -24.03 -21.82
N GLU A 11 -5.98 -23.92 -22.28
CA GLU A 11 -6.80 -22.71 -22.16
C GLU A 11 -7.18 -22.44 -20.70
N GLN A 12 -7.58 -23.48 -19.97
CA GLN A 12 -7.90 -23.37 -18.54
C GLN A 12 -6.67 -23.00 -17.70
N ARG A 13 -5.48 -23.53 -18.04
CA ARG A 13 -4.21 -23.16 -17.39
C ARG A 13 -3.89 -21.67 -17.59
N ARG A 14 -4.08 -21.16 -18.80
CA ARG A 14 -3.91 -19.73 -19.09
C ARG A 14 -4.87 -18.88 -18.26
N ARG A 15 -6.14 -19.25 -18.21
CA ARG A 15 -7.16 -18.56 -17.41
C ARG A 15 -6.80 -18.54 -15.92
N ILE A 16 -6.34 -19.68 -15.36
CA ILE A 16 -5.85 -19.76 -13.98
C ILE A 16 -4.65 -18.86 -13.77
N MET A 17 -3.68 -18.87 -14.70
CA MET A 17 -2.50 -18.01 -14.65
C MET A 17 -2.89 -16.54 -14.63
N ASP A 18 -3.74 -16.09 -15.56
CA ASP A 18 -4.27 -14.74 -15.62
C ASP A 18 -4.95 -14.30 -14.31
N PHE A 19 -5.76 -15.19 -13.73
CA PHE A 19 -6.40 -14.95 -12.45
C PHE A 19 -5.38 -14.75 -11.32
N ILE A 20 -4.40 -15.65 -11.19
CA ILE A 20 -3.36 -15.59 -10.15
C ILE A 20 -2.52 -14.31 -10.30
N MET A 21 -2.12 -13.98 -11.52
CA MET A 21 -1.39 -12.76 -11.84
C MET A 21 -2.21 -11.51 -11.51
N ALA A 22 -3.52 -11.54 -11.78
CA ALA A 22 -4.44 -10.47 -11.45
C ALA A 22 -4.60 -10.30 -9.92
N ALA A 23 -4.64 -11.40 -9.17
CA ALA A 23 -4.68 -11.37 -7.71
C ALA A 23 -3.38 -10.83 -7.11
N GLY A 24 -2.23 -11.30 -7.58
CA GLY A 24 -0.91 -10.81 -7.19
C GLY A 24 -0.74 -9.31 -7.48
N GLN A 25 -1.12 -8.87 -8.67
CA GLN A 25 -1.11 -7.46 -9.04
C GLN A 25 -1.98 -6.62 -8.09
N THR A 26 -3.19 -7.10 -7.79
CA THR A 26 -4.11 -6.40 -6.87
C THR A 26 -3.51 -6.26 -5.48
N LEU A 27 -2.87 -7.29 -4.95
CA LEU A 27 -2.18 -7.24 -3.68
C LEU A 27 -1.04 -6.22 -3.68
N LEU A 28 -0.17 -6.28 -4.69
CA LEU A 28 1.01 -5.42 -4.79
C LEU A 28 0.66 -3.94 -4.98
N GLU A 29 -0.32 -3.64 -5.85
CA GLU A 29 -0.85 -2.29 -6.08
C GLU A 29 -1.43 -1.66 -4.80
N ASN A 30 -1.97 -2.49 -3.90
CA ASN A 30 -2.63 -2.04 -2.68
C ASN A 30 -1.76 -2.16 -1.42
N GLY A 31 -0.43 -2.34 -1.59
CA GLY A 31 0.55 -2.23 -0.52
C GLY A 31 0.77 -3.51 0.28
N ALA A 32 0.50 -4.68 -0.29
CA ALA A 32 0.91 -5.94 0.30
C ALA A 32 2.44 -6.10 0.25
N GLU A 33 2.96 -6.90 1.17
CA GLU A 33 4.37 -7.28 1.23
C GLU A 33 4.72 -8.23 0.09
N VAL A 34 5.91 -8.06 -0.53
CA VAL A 34 6.37 -8.90 -1.65
C VAL A 34 6.28 -10.37 -1.32
N PHE A 35 6.87 -10.80 -0.21
CA PHE A 35 6.81 -12.18 0.27
C PHE A 35 5.37 -12.70 0.41
N ARG A 36 4.45 -11.87 0.94
CA ARG A 36 3.04 -12.25 1.09
C ARG A 36 2.33 -12.40 -0.24
N VAL A 37 2.69 -11.59 -1.23
CA VAL A 37 2.15 -11.70 -2.59
C VAL A 37 2.58 -13.01 -3.21
N GLU A 38 3.89 -13.35 -3.17
CA GLU A 38 4.42 -14.62 -3.66
C GLU A 38 3.72 -15.81 -3.00
N GLN A 39 3.69 -15.86 -1.67
CA GLN A 39 3.04 -16.92 -0.92
C GLN A 39 1.56 -17.08 -1.29
N THR A 40 0.83 -15.97 -1.47
CA THR A 40 -0.59 -16.02 -1.83
C THR A 40 -0.79 -16.56 -3.24
N MET A 41 0.06 -16.16 -4.19
CA MET A 41 0.02 -16.66 -5.57
C MET A 41 0.35 -18.16 -5.63
N GLU A 42 1.35 -18.62 -4.88
CA GLU A 42 1.71 -20.05 -4.79
C GLU A 42 0.57 -20.90 -4.19
N ILE A 43 -0.09 -20.42 -3.13
CA ILE A 43 -1.25 -21.09 -2.53
C ILE A 43 -2.37 -21.24 -3.54
N MET A 44 -2.69 -20.17 -4.29
CA MET A 44 -3.72 -20.21 -5.32
C MET A 44 -3.35 -21.17 -6.46
N ALA A 45 -2.09 -21.14 -6.93
CA ALA A 45 -1.59 -22.02 -7.97
C ALA A 45 -1.66 -23.49 -7.57
N CYS A 46 -1.24 -23.82 -6.36
CA CYS A 46 -1.33 -25.17 -5.81
C CYS A 46 -2.79 -25.64 -5.71
N SER A 47 -3.70 -24.79 -5.26
CA SER A 47 -5.11 -25.11 -5.07
C SER A 47 -5.84 -25.35 -6.40
N PHE A 48 -5.46 -24.67 -7.47
CA PHE A 48 -5.97 -24.88 -8.82
C PHE A 48 -5.17 -25.91 -9.64
N HIS A 49 -4.28 -26.67 -8.98
CA HIS A 49 -3.46 -27.72 -9.60
C HIS A 49 -2.59 -27.22 -10.76
N LEU A 50 -2.16 -25.94 -10.73
CA LEU A 50 -1.21 -25.39 -11.67
C LEU A 50 0.21 -25.87 -11.31
N ARG A 51 0.69 -26.91 -12.01
CA ARG A 51 1.99 -27.53 -11.72
C ARG A 51 3.16 -26.66 -12.16
N GLU A 52 4.30 -26.83 -11.48
CA GLU A 52 5.56 -26.14 -11.80
C GLU A 52 5.35 -24.62 -11.89
N PHE A 53 4.55 -24.08 -10.95
CA PHE A 53 4.36 -22.65 -10.84
C PHE A 53 5.55 -22.05 -10.09
N HIS A 54 6.19 -21.09 -10.75
CA HIS A 54 7.26 -20.28 -10.18
C HIS A 54 6.90 -18.83 -10.29
N VAL A 55 7.08 -18.10 -9.21
CA VAL A 55 6.77 -16.68 -9.15
C VAL A 55 7.93 -15.92 -8.53
N TYR A 56 8.20 -14.75 -9.06
CA TYR A 56 9.14 -13.80 -8.51
C TYR A 56 8.51 -12.41 -8.53
N VAL A 57 8.35 -11.81 -7.37
CA VAL A 57 7.69 -10.52 -7.20
C VAL A 57 8.72 -9.47 -6.81
N LEU A 58 8.70 -8.35 -7.52
CA LEU A 58 9.41 -7.13 -7.16
C LEU A 58 8.41 -6.06 -6.75
N THR A 59 8.90 -5.00 -6.14
CA THR A 59 8.05 -3.86 -5.75
C THR A 59 7.26 -3.24 -6.91
N ASN A 60 7.72 -3.38 -8.15
CA ASN A 60 7.15 -2.77 -9.36
C ASN A 60 6.77 -3.77 -10.45
N GLY A 61 6.85 -5.07 -10.20
CA GLY A 61 6.53 -6.08 -11.20
C GLY A 61 6.43 -7.48 -10.66
N ILE A 62 5.73 -8.32 -11.40
CA ILE A 62 5.52 -9.73 -11.11
C ILE A 62 5.96 -10.52 -12.33
N PHE A 63 6.76 -11.55 -12.10
CA PHE A 63 7.21 -12.52 -13.08
C PHE A 63 6.71 -13.90 -12.64
N ALA A 64 5.98 -14.60 -13.49
CA ALA A 64 5.55 -15.94 -13.17
C ALA A 64 5.62 -16.86 -14.38
N SER A 65 5.85 -18.15 -14.11
CA SER A 65 5.84 -19.21 -15.12
C SER A 65 5.13 -20.45 -14.56
N ALA A 66 4.56 -21.24 -15.46
CA ALA A 66 3.92 -22.51 -15.12
C ALA A 66 4.17 -23.55 -16.19
N GLY A 67 4.29 -24.83 -15.78
CA GLY A 67 4.57 -25.96 -16.69
C GLY A 67 5.85 -25.72 -17.47
N THR A 68 6.93 -26.39 -17.27
CA THR A 68 8.22 -26.32 -18.04
C THR A 68 8.39 -25.04 -18.93
N ALA A 69 7.99 -23.86 -18.42
CA ALA A 69 7.97 -22.56 -19.13
C ALA A 69 7.01 -22.45 -20.34
N GLU A 70 6.01 -23.32 -20.48
CA GLU A 70 5.00 -23.22 -21.54
C GLU A 70 4.16 -21.95 -21.43
N ILE A 71 3.93 -21.48 -20.18
CA ILE A 71 3.21 -20.23 -19.87
C ILE A 71 4.12 -19.37 -19.01
N SER A 72 4.50 -18.21 -19.53
CA SER A 72 5.20 -17.19 -18.75
C SER A 72 4.51 -15.85 -18.89
N GLU A 73 4.39 -15.13 -17.81
CA GLU A 73 3.70 -13.84 -17.76
C GLU A 73 4.50 -12.83 -16.93
N VAL A 74 4.51 -11.59 -17.41
CA VAL A 74 5.13 -10.46 -16.72
C VAL A 74 4.11 -9.34 -16.61
N ARG A 75 3.91 -8.83 -15.40
CA ARG A 75 3.05 -7.67 -15.16
C ARG A 75 3.82 -6.54 -14.50
N ASN A 76 3.74 -5.36 -15.10
CA ASN A 76 4.27 -4.14 -14.51
C ASN A 76 3.23 -3.55 -13.53
N VAL A 77 3.70 -3.08 -12.38
CA VAL A 77 2.89 -2.47 -11.31
C VAL A 77 3.39 -1.05 -11.04
N PRO A 78 3.04 -0.07 -11.90
CA PRO A 78 3.59 1.28 -11.84
C PRO A 78 3.03 2.12 -10.71
N GLN A 79 1.81 1.85 -10.26
CA GLN A 79 1.12 2.62 -9.22
C GLN A 79 0.92 1.78 -7.97
N ARG A 80 1.19 2.39 -6.82
CA ARG A 80 0.99 1.78 -5.50
C ARG A 80 0.21 2.73 -4.61
N THR A 81 -0.82 2.18 -4.01
CA THR A 81 -1.58 2.83 -2.95
C THR A 81 -1.55 1.92 -1.73
N VAL A 82 -2.00 2.40 -0.58
CA VAL A 82 -2.20 1.52 0.58
C VAL A 82 -3.71 1.38 0.79
N HIS A 83 -4.25 0.20 0.44
CA HIS A 83 -5.66 -0.11 0.62
C HIS A 83 -5.82 -1.47 1.30
N LEU A 84 -5.72 -1.49 2.63
CA LEU A 84 -5.75 -2.73 3.42
C LEU A 84 -7.04 -3.53 3.25
N GLY A 85 -8.18 -2.87 2.96
CA GLY A 85 -9.44 -3.55 2.69
C GLY A 85 -9.39 -4.45 1.46
N ARG A 86 -8.76 -3.98 0.37
CA ARG A 86 -8.56 -4.80 -0.85
C ARG A 86 -7.60 -5.95 -0.59
N VAL A 87 -6.52 -5.68 0.14
CA VAL A 87 -5.55 -6.72 0.55
C VAL A 87 -6.24 -7.79 1.40
N ALA A 88 -7.07 -7.40 2.36
CA ALA A 88 -7.82 -8.33 3.21
C ALA A 88 -8.79 -9.20 2.39
N ALA A 89 -9.53 -8.59 1.44
CA ALA A 89 -10.47 -9.31 0.57
C ALA A 89 -9.77 -10.37 -0.30
N VAL A 90 -8.61 -10.04 -0.91
CA VAL A 90 -7.84 -11.00 -1.71
C VAL A 90 -7.24 -12.11 -0.82
N ASN A 91 -6.77 -11.77 0.38
CA ASN A 91 -6.27 -12.79 1.33
C ASN A 91 -7.39 -13.72 1.81
N GLU A 92 -8.60 -13.22 2.02
CA GLU A 92 -9.77 -14.04 2.35
C GLU A 92 -10.12 -14.97 1.17
N LEU A 93 -10.15 -14.42 -0.04
CA LEU A 93 -10.36 -15.19 -1.27
C LEU A 93 -9.33 -16.33 -1.41
N SER A 94 -8.05 -16.06 -1.17
CA SER A 94 -7.00 -17.08 -1.20
C SER A 94 -7.25 -18.22 -0.21
N ARG A 95 -7.68 -17.89 1.01
CA ARG A 95 -8.03 -18.92 2.01
C ARG A 95 -9.24 -19.77 1.61
N ASP A 96 -10.23 -19.16 0.97
CA ASP A 96 -11.41 -19.88 0.49
C ASP A 96 -11.07 -20.81 -0.68
N ILE A 97 -10.20 -20.36 -1.59
CA ILE A 97 -9.66 -21.20 -2.66
C ILE A 97 -8.87 -22.38 -2.08
N ALA A 98 -7.96 -22.12 -1.13
CA ALA A 98 -7.16 -23.14 -0.48
C ALA A 98 -8.01 -24.19 0.27
N ALA A 99 -9.16 -23.79 0.80
CA ALA A 99 -10.11 -24.67 1.44
C ALA A 99 -11.05 -25.40 0.45
N GLY A 100 -10.89 -25.22 -0.85
CA GLY A 100 -11.75 -25.82 -1.88
C GLY A 100 -13.18 -25.27 -1.92
N ARG A 101 -13.45 -24.13 -1.27
CA ARG A 101 -14.78 -23.52 -1.20
C ARG A 101 -15.11 -22.56 -2.34
N CYS A 102 -14.11 -22.20 -3.16
CA CYS A 102 -14.27 -21.18 -4.18
C CYS A 102 -13.74 -21.70 -5.53
N PRO A 103 -14.64 -22.04 -6.49
CA PRO A 103 -14.24 -22.40 -7.84
C PRO A 103 -13.77 -21.17 -8.62
N LEU A 104 -13.06 -21.39 -9.75
CA LEU A 104 -12.40 -20.33 -10.52
C LEU A 104 -13.36 -19.21 -10.94
N ASP A 105 -14.55 -19.53 -11.45
CA ASP A 105 -15.54 -18.53 -11.91
C ASP A 105 -15.98 -17.60 -10.76
N GLU A 106 -16.16 -18.16 -9.56
CA GLU A 106 -16.49 -17.40 -8.36
C GLU A 106 -15.29 -16.57 -7.89
N ALA A 107 -14.09 -17.14 -7.98
CA ALA A 107 -12.85 -16.47 -7.59
C ALA A 107 -12.58 -15.22 -8.46
N GLU A 108 -12.77 -15.32 -9.77
CA GLU A 108 -12.64 -14.18 -10.69
C GLU A 108 -13.63 -13.05 -10.35
N ARG A 109 -14.88 -13.40 -10.07
CA ARG A 109 -15.92 -12.44 -9.68
C ARG A 109 -15.57 -11.76 -8.36
N ARG A 110 -15.19 -12.51 -7.31
CA ARG A 110 -14.80 -11.96 -6.02
C ARG A 110 -13.53 -11.10 -6.11
N LEU A 111 -12.60 -11.43 -6.99
CA LEU A 111 -11.44 -10.59 -7.26
C LEU A 111 -11.83 -9.27 -7.91
N ALA A 112 -12.77 -9.29 -8.86
CA ALA A 112 -13.30 -8.08 -9.48
C ALA A 112 -14.00 -7.19 -8.43
N ASP A 113 -14.81 -7.77 -7.54
CA ASP A 113 -15.46 -7.07 -6.44
C ASP A 113 -14.43 -6.45 -5.47
N ALA A 114 -13.38 -7.20 -5.12
CA ALA A 114 -12.30 -6.70 -4.27
C ALA A 114 -11.59 -5.48 -4.88
N ARG A 115 -11.40 -5.45 -6.21
CA ARG A 115 -10.83 -4.30 -6.94
C ARG A 115 -11.75 -3.08 -6.92
N CYS A 116 -13.05 -3.30 -6.88
CA CYS A 116 -14.06 -2.24 -6.85
C CYS A 116 -14.26 -1.62 -5.46
N ILE A 117 -13.65 -2.15 -4.39
CA ILE A 117 -13.75 -1.54 -3.04
C ILE A 117 -13.25 -0.09 -3.12
N PRO A 118 -14.09 0.90 -2.77
CA PRO A 118 -13.74 2.31 -2.92
C PRO A 118 -12.66 2.74 -1.92
N LEU A 119 -11.85 3.71 -2.32
CA LEU A 119 -10.94 4.41 -1.40
C LEU A 119 -11.74 5.21 -0.37
N PRO A 120 -11.17 5.46 0.83
CA PRO A 120 -11.81 6.31 1.84
C PRO A 120 -12.26 7.65 1.26
N GLY A 121 -13.45 8.08 1.63
CA GLY A 121 -14.01 9.34 1.15
C GLY A 121 -13.20 10.57 1.60
N ALA A 122 -13.35 11.69 0.90
CA ALA A 122 -12.62 12.92 1.24
C ALA A 122 -12.91 13.37 2.68
N LYS A 123 -14.14 13.21 3.17
CA LYS A 123 -14.51 13.56 4.56
C LYS A 123 -13.76 12.72 5.58
N GLU A 124 -13.62 11.42 5.33
CA GLU A 124 -12.90 10.50 6.20
C GLU A 124 -11.40 10.83 6.21
N GLN A 125 -10.81 11.13 5.06
CA GLN A 125 -9.41 11.54 4.96
C GLN A 125 -9.14 12.84 5.71
N LEU A 126 -10.02 13.83 5.62
CA LEU A 126 -9.92 15.09 6.37
C LEU A 126 -10.03 14.88 7.88
N ALA A 127 -11.01 14.07 8.31
CA ALA A 127 -11.18 13.74 9.71
C ALA A 127 -9.97 12.97 10.27
N CYS A 128 -9.49 11.96 9.56
CA CYS A 128 -8.31 11.19 9.95
C CYS A 128 -7.05 12.05 10.01
N GLY A 129 -6.87 12.99 9.07
CA GLY A 129 -5.74 13.92 9.10
C GLY A 129 -5.76 14.86 10.32
N ALA A 130 -6.92 15.41 10.63
CA ALA A 130 -7.09 16.27 11.81
C ALA A 130 -6.88 15.52 13.13
N VAL A 131 -7.58 14.39 13.30
CA VAL A 131 -7.51 13.57 14.52
C VAL A 131 -6.13 12.93 14.66
N GLY A 132 -5.55 12.43 13.58
CA GLY A 132 -4.22 11.83 13.59
C GLY A 132 -3.14 12.81 14.02
N ALA A 133 -3.13 14.04 13.46
CA ALA A 133 -2.19 15.08 13.87
C ALA A 133 -2.34 15.47 15.35
N PHE A 134 -3.58 15.58 15.84
CA PHE A 134 -3.88 15.83 17.24
C PHE A 134 -3.26 14.75 18.13
N CYS A 135 -3.59 13.49 17.84
CA CYS A 135 -3.11 12.35 18.64
C CYS A 135 -1.58 12.23 18.62
N PHE A 136 -0.93 12.43 17.47
CA PHE A 136 0.52 12.40 17.39
C PHE A 136 1.18 13.55 18.15
N ALA A 137 0.61 14.76 18.11
CA ALA A 137 1.16 15.87 18.89
C ALA A 137 1.14 15.56 20.40
N LEU A 138 0.06 14.97 20.91
CA LEU A 138 -0.02 14.53 22.31
C LEU A 138 0.95 13.37 22.61
N LEU A 139 1.04 12.40 21.71
CA LEU A 139 1.96 11.25 21.84
C LEU A 139 3.43 11.68 21.99
N PHE A 140 3.83 12.74 21.30
CA PHE A 140 5.18 13.31 21.37
C PHE A 140 5.36 14.30 22.51
N GLY A 141 4.45 14.36 23.47
CA GLY A 141 4.56 15.16 24.69
C GLY A 141 4.04 16.58 24.58
N GLY A 142 3.30 16.89 23.52
CA GLY A 142 2.58 18.16 23.39
C GLY A 142 1.39 18.28 24.36
N ASP A 143 1.06 19.51 24.69
CA ASP A 143 -0.14 19.83 25.46
C ASP A 143 -1.40 19.86 24.56
N LEU A 144 -2.57 20.02 25.18
CA LEU A 144 -3.84 20.08 24.45
C LEU A 144 -3.87 21.23 23.40
N ARG A 145 -3.18 22.34 23.69
CA ARG A 145 -3.11 23.49 22.78
C ARG A 145 -2.28 23.16 21.55
N ALA A 146 -1.13 22.50 21.73
CA ALA A 146 -0.32 22.01 20.62
C ALA A 146 -1.09 20.97 19.78
N GLY A 147 -1.84 20.07 20.41
CA GLY A 147 -2.72 19.11 19.75
C GLY A 147 -3.79 19.80 18.89
N LEU A 148 -4.46 20.84 19.39
CA LEU A 148 -5.47 21.58 18.62
C LEU A 148 -4.86 22.30 17.41
N VAL A 149 -3.68 22.91 17.56
CA VAL A 149 -2.98 23.53 16.44
C VAL A 149 -2.55 22.49 15.42
N ALA A 150 -2.00 21.35 15.87
CA ALA A 150 -1.66 20.22 15.01
C ALA A 150 -2.88 19.69 14.24
N SER A 151 -4.04 19.60 14.90
CA SER A 151 -5.31 19.21 14.26
C SER A 151 -5.69 20.15 13.12
N LEU A 152 -5.60 21.45 13.33
CA LEU A 152 -5.87 22.46 12.32
C LEU A 152 -4.88 22.33 11.13
N ALA A 153 -3.59 22.18 11.43
CA ALA A 153 -2.55 22.02 10.40
C ALA A 153 -2.74 20.70 9.63
N GLY A 154 -3.10 19.59 10.33
CA GLY A 154 -3.38 18.29 9.70
C GLY A 154 -4.62 18.33 8.80
N PHE A 155 -5.66 19.03 9.21
CA PHE A 155 -6.85 19.26 8.38
C PHE A 155 -6.50 20.05 7.10
N ALA A 156 -5.76 21.16 7.24
CA ALA A 156 -5.31 21.96 6.09
C ALA A 156 -4.38 21.17 5.15
N ALA A 157 -3.44 20.38 5.71
CA ALA A 157 -2.57 19.50 4.97
C ALA A 157 -3.36 18.46 4.17
N SER A 158 -4.39 17.86 4.77
CA SER A 158 -5.25 16.88 4.10
C SER A 158 -6.04 17.50 2.95
N ILE A 159 -6.58 18.72 3.11
CA ILE A 159 -7.20 19.47 1.99
C ILE A 159 -6.21 19.67 0.87
N TYR A 160 -5.00 20.15 1.20
CA TYR A 160 -3.97 20.43 0.22
C TYR A 160 -3.57 19.16 -0.55
N LEU A 161 -3.37 18.03 0.12
CA LEU A 161 -3.06 16.73 -0.51
C LEU A 161 -4.18 16.26 -1.45
N LEU A 162 -5.45 16.44 -1.07
CA LEU A 162 -6.59 16.13 -1.94
C LEU A 162 -6.61 17.01 -3.20
N LEU A 163 -6.25 18.28 -3.08
CA LEU A 163 -6.14 19.19 -4.22
C LEU A 163 -4.96 18.82 -5.13
N CYS A 164 -3.82 18.46 -4.55
CA CYS A 164 -2.64 17.99 -5.29
C CYS A 164 -2.92 16.70 -6.06
N ALA A 165 -3.65 15.76 -5.43
CA ALA A 165 -4.06 14.50 -6.08
C ALA A 165 -4.94 14.75 -7.32
N ARG A 166 -5.84 15.74 -7.26
CA ARG A 166 -6.67 16.12 -8.42
C ARG A 166 -5.85 16.72 -9.57
N ARG A 167 -4.68 17.29 -9.29
CA ARG A 167 -3.79 17.93 -10.28
C ARG A 167 -2.65 17.05 -10.75
N ASN A 168 -2.57 15.80 -10.30
CA ASN A 168 -1.51 14.83 -10.63
C ASN A 168 -0.08 15.41 -10.45
N LEU A 169 0.15 16.15 -9.37
CA LEU A 169 1.47 16.75 -9.09
C LEU A 169 2.47 15.65 -8.70
N PRO A 170 3.78 15.82 -8.98
CA PRO A 170 4.81 14.88 -8.57
C PRO A 170 4.85 14.67 -7.05
N GLY A 171 4.97 13.41 -6.58
CA GLY A 171 4.88 13.05 -5.16
C GLY A 171 5.92 13.76 -4.26
N GLY A 172 7.15 13.94 -4.73
CA GLY A 172 8.18 14.69 -4.00
C GLY A 172 7.80 16.17 -3.80
N PHE A 173 7.30 16.82 -4.84
CA PHE A 173 6.84 18.21 -4.75
C PHE A 173 5.67 18.35 -3.76
N GLN A 174 4.70 17.42 -3.80
CA GLN A 174 3.60 17.41 -2.84
C GLN A 174 4.10 17.33 -1.39
N LYS A 175 5.11 16.51 -1.12
CA LYS A 175 5.65 16.32 0.25
C LYS A 175 6.34 17.59 0.76
N VAL A 176 7.20 18.20 -0.05
CA VAL A 176 7.88 19.46 0.30
C VAL A 176 6.88 20.58 0.60
N THR A 177 5.95 20.81 -0.32
CA THR A 177 4.97 21.91 -0.18
C THR A 177 3.96 21.67 0.95
N THR A 178 3.60 20.41 1.22
CA THR A 178 2.74 20.08 2.36
C THR A 178 3.48 20.30 3.68
N ALA A 179 4.75 19.90 3.79
CA ALA A 179 5.57 20.14 4.99
C ALA A 179 5.74 21.66 5.24
N MET A 180 6.02 22.44 4.19
CA MET A 180 6.08 23.89 4.28
C MET A 180 4.76 24.51 4.76
N LEU A 181 3.62 24.06 4.25
CA LEU A 181 2.30 24.51 4.68
C LEU A 181 2.05 24.20 6.16
N ILE A 182 2.37 22.99 6.60
CA ILE A 182 2.26 22.56 7.99
C ILE A 182 3.10 23.46 8.91
N THR A 183 4.38 23.62 8.57
CA THR A 183 5.32 24.45 9.35
C THR A 183 4.84 25.90 9.44
N LEU A 184 4.41 26.48 8.31
CA LEU A 184 3.90 27.85 8.26
C LEU A 184 2.68 28.03 9.19
N ILE A 185 1.70 27.11 9.12
CA ILE A 185 0.51 27.16 9.98
C ILE A 185 0.92 27.05 11.44
N CYS A 186 1.78 26.11 11.80
CA CYS A 186 2.22 25.93 13.18
C CYS A 186 2.98 27.15 13.72
N VAL A 187 3.92 27.70 12.94
CA VAL A 187 4.69 28.90 13.36
C VAL A 187 3.81 30.13 13.55
N LEU A 188 2.77 30.31 12.74
CA LEU A 188 1.86 31.44 12.85
C LEU A 188 0.83 31.28 13.96
N VAL A 189 0.31 30.07 14.19
CA VAL A 189 -0.83 29.84 15.09
C VAL A 189 -0.37 29.47 16.52
N CYS A 190 0.74 28.75 16.69
CA CYS A 190 1.21 28.35 18.03
C CYS A 190 1.49 29.52 18.97
N PRO A 191 2.12 30.64 18.57
CA PRO A 191 2.31 31.79 19.46
C PRO A 191 0.98 32.39 19.93
N LEU A 192 -0.03 32.45 19.06
CA LEU A 192 -1.37 32.95 19.39
C LEU A 192 -2.09 32.04 20.39
N ALA A 193 -1.90 30.73 20.25
CA ALA A 193 -2.48 29.72 21.14
C ALA A 193 -1.63 29.45 22.40
N GLN A 194 -0.46 30.08 22.54
CA GLN A 194 0.52 29.82 23.60
C GLN A 194 0.88 28.32 23.65
N ALA A 195 0.99 27.67 22.47
CA ALA A 195 1.28 26.27 22.31
C ALA A 195 2.75 26.05 21.94
N ASN A 196 3.26 24.86 22.24
CA ASN A 196 4.62 24.48 21.82
C ASN A 196 4.65 24.15 20.32
N THR A 197 5.33 24.98 19.56
CA THR A 197 5.43 24.88 18.09
C THR A 197 6.08 23.57 17.64
N SER A 198 7.13 23.11 18.33
CA SER A 198 7.84 21.89 17.95
C SER A 198 6.94 20.65 18.03
N HIS A 199 6.16 20.51 19.10
CA HIS A 199 5.25 19.38 19.27
C HIS A 199 4.12 19.39 18.22
N ALA A 200 3.59 20.59 17.88
CA ALA A 200 2.57 20.73 16.84
C ALA A 200 3.12 20.35 15.45
N ILE A 201 4.32 20.81 15.10
CA ILE A 201 4.99 20.49 13.82
C ILE A 201 5.25 18.99 13.75
N ILE A 202 5.94 18.40 14.74
CA ILE A 202 6.29 16.96 14.75
C ILE A 202 5.03 16.11 14.64
N GLY A 203 3.99 16.41 15.44
CA GLY A 203 2.73 15.67 15.43
C GLY A 203 2.05 15.69 14.05
N THR A 204 2.03 16.85 13.40
CA THR A 204 1.41 16.97 12.07
C THR A 204 2.27 16.33 10.97
N LEU A 205 3.60 16.49 11.01
CA LEU A 205 4.51 15.88 10.02
C LEU A 205 4.48 14.35 10.05
N MET A 206 4.09 13.74 11.18
CA MET A 206 3.91 12.29 11.28
C MET A 206 2.94 11.71 10.24
N LEU A 207 1.94 12.52 9.80
CA LEU A 207 1.03 12.12 8.71
C LEU A 207 1.73 11.92 7.37
N LEU A 208 2.87 12.59 7.14
CA LEU A 208 3.66 12.50 5.92
C LEU A 208 4.78 11.46 6.01
N THR A 209 5.15 11.05 7.23
CA THR A 209 6.29 10.18 7.48
C THR A 209 6.09 8.80 6.82
N PRO A 210 7.10 8.30 6.10
CA PRO A 210 7.01 7.06 5.33
C PRO A 210 7.19 5.81 6.21
N GLY A 211 6.43 5.71 7.32
CA GLY A 211 6.58 4.63 8.31
C GLY A 211 6.33 3.24 7.72
N ILE A 212 5.28 3.09 6.90
CA ILE A 212 4.94 1.81 6.25
C ILE A 212 6.05 1.40 5.28
N ALA A 213 6.53 2.32 4.44
CA ALA A 213 7.61 2.01 3.49
C ALA A 213 8.89 1.59 4.21
N PHE A 214 9.23 2.26 5.31
CA PHE A 214 10.42 1.96 6.11
C PHE A 214 10.31 0.58 6.79
N THR A 215 9.19 0.30 7.47
CA THR A 215 9.00 -1.00 8.15
C THR A 215 8.93 -2.16 7.18
N MET A 216 8.29 -1.98 6.02
CA MET A 216 8.24 -3.00 4.97
C MET A 216 9.61 -3.21 4.33
N GLY A 217 10.41 -2.16 4.13
CA GLY A 217 11.77 -2.29 3.61
C GLY A 217 12.68 -3.10 4.53
N ILE A 218 12.61 -2.87 5.85
CA ILE A 218 13.33 -3.68 6.84
C ILE A 218 12.86 -5.14 6.78
N ARG A 219 11.56 -5.36 6.66
CA ARG A 219 10.99 -6.70 6.63
C ARG A 219 11.40 -7.47 5.37
N ASP A 220 11.42 -6.79 4.22
CA ASP A 220 11.92 -7.37 2.97
C ASP A 220 13.39 -7.82 3.14
N PHE A 221 14.25 -7.01 3.79
CA PHE A 221 15.63 -7.43 4.11
C PHE A 221 15.70 -8.66 5.00
N VAL A 222 14.85 -8.76 6.01
CA VAL A 222 14.82 -9.91 6.93
C VAL A 222 14.41 -11.19 6.19
N HIS A 223 13.56 -11.09 5.16
CA HIS A 223 13.16 -12.23 4.33
C HIS A 223 14.13 -12.53 3.17
N GLY A 224 15.20 -11.74 3.00
CA GLY A 224 16.19 -11.92 1.95
C GLY A 224 15.87 -11.19 0.64
N ASP A 225 14.77 -10.45 0.56
CA ASP A 225 14.36 -9.66 -0.60
C ASP A 225 15.11 -8.33 -0.66
N TYR A 226 16.44 -8.40 -0.79
CA TYR A 226 17.30 -7.22 -0.72
C TYR A 226 16.99 -6.16 -1.76
N LEU A 227 16.56 -6.56 -2.96
CA LEU A 227 16.22 -5.61 -4.03
C LEU A 227 14.97 -4.81 -3.68
N SER A 228 13.89 -5.47 -3.27
CA SER A 228 12.66 -4.83 -2.84
C SER A 228 12.87 -3.98 -1.59
N GLY A 229 13.62 -4.49 -0.61
CA GLY A 229 13.99 -3.76 0.61
C GLY A 229 14.77 -2.48 0.30
N THR A 230 15.77 -2.55 -0.59
CA THR A 230 16.56 -1.38 -0.99
C THR A 230 15.71 -0.32 -1.67
N ILE A 231 14.84 -0.70 -2.61
CA ILE A 231 13.95 0.25 -3.30
C ILE A 231 13.05 0.97 -2.30
N ARG A 232 12.41 0.24 -1.37
CA ARG A 232 11.55 0.84 -0.34
C ARG A 232 12.31 1.75 0.63
N MET A 233 13.54 1.40 0.98
CA MET A 233 14.39 2.25 1.85
C MET A 233 14.79 3.55 1.14
N ILE A 234 15.15 3.48 -0.14
CA ILE A 234 15.46 4.69 -0.94
C ILE A 234 14.22 5.57 -1.03
N ASP A 235 13.05 5.01 -1.33
CA ASP A 235 11.78 5.76 -1.37
C ASP A 235 11.51 6.45 -0.01
N ALA A 236 11.69 5.73 1.10
CA ALA A 236 11.49 6.27 2.44
C ALA A 236 12.46 7.44 2.75
N VAL A 237 13.75 7.31 2.38
CA VAL A 237 14.75 8.37 2.55
C VAL A 237 14.41 9.58 1.70
N LEU A 238 14.00 9.40 0.45
CA LEU A 238 13.59 10.50 -0.45
C LEU A 238 12.38 11.26 0.11
N ILE A 239 11.39 10.55 0.66
CA ILE A 239 10.23 11.16 1.32
C ILE A 239 10.66 11.93 2.56
N ALA A 240 11.49 11.34 3.43
CA ALA A 240 11.98 12.00 4.65
C ALA A 240 12.79 13.26 4.31
N THR A 241 13.66 13.20 3.30
CA THR A 241 14.41 14.36 2.81
C THR A 241 13.48 15.45 2.26
N SER A 242 12.44 15.06 1.51
CA SER A 242 11.44 16.01 1.00
C SER A 242 10.69 16.74 2.13
N ILE A 243 10.36 16.02 3.21
CA ILE A 243 9.74 16.61 4.41
C ILE A 243 10.72 17.57 5.09
N ALA A 244 11.97 17.15 5.29
CA ALA A 244 13.00 17.98 5.93
C ALA A 244 13.29 19.27 5.15
N ILE A 245 13.26 19.24 3.82
CA ILE A 245 13.43 20.45 2.98
C ILE A 245 12.26 21.42 3.17
N GLY A 246 11.04 20.91 3.42
CA GLY A 246 9.84 21.73 3.59
C GLY A 246 9.65 22.28 5.00
N THR A 247 10.43 21.81 5.99
CA THR A 247 10.29 22.21 7.40
C THR A 247 11.26 23.33 7.76
#